data_72f86c474ab9ea0fc1c9031e4461d2bb
#
_entry.id   72f86c474ab9ea0fc1c9031e4461d2bb
#
_cell.length_a   1.000
_cell.length_b   1.000
_cell.length_c   1.000
_cell.angle_alpha   90.00
_cell.angle_beta   90.00
_cell.angle_gamma   90.00
#
_symmetry.space_group_name_H-M   'P 1'
#
loop_
_entity.id
_entity.type
_entity.pdbx_description
1 polymer ?
#
loop_
_entity_poly.entity_id
_entity_poly.type
_entity_poly.pdbx_seq_one_letter_code
_entity_poly.pdbx_strand_id
1 'polypeptide(L)'
;MASNIAESLFYKQSNVIYACYSSLTRSNDDFIENHMLGLIIEGSLTVVNGNEIKTFGRNEVLLYQKNKLARFIKQPEDGKPFESISVVFDETFLNEYAQRNNLTSTPSENNFDVLIEVQSSDPIAALLRKFLVVEPLNPEHIASIKSRLISNLVSVAPEVKDILFDFSKPWKIDLEPFMNRNFRYSLPAEKLAYLTGRSLATFKRDFKKTFKSAPGRWIQSKRLEEAYFLIYDRGKKPVDIYLDLGFESISHFSYAFKKFFGINASKLPTKTVELKG
;
A
#
# COMPACT_ATOMS: atom_id res chain seq x y z
N MET A 1 26.13 6.24 26.91
CA MET A 1 25.53 6.47 25.59
C MET A 1 24.56 5.32 25.33
N ALA A 2 23.29 5.51 25.61
CA ALA A 2 22.27 4.49 25.37
C ALA A 2 21.92 4.53 23.88
N SER A 3 22.17 3.43 23.21
CA SER A 3 21.70 3.23 21.82
C SER A 3 20.17 3.18 21.85
N ASN A 4 19.51 4.24 21.38
CA ASN A 4 18.09 4.22 21.04
C ASN A 4 17.91 3.26 19.87
N ILE A 5 17.67 2.00 20.17
CA ILE A 5 17.06 1.06 19.23
C ILE A 5 15.61 1.54 19.13
N ALA A 6 15.24 2.07 17.98
CA ALA A 6 13.86 2.38 17.65
C ALA A 6 13.07 1.06 17.70
N GLU A 7 12.41 0.78 18.81
CA GLU A 7 11.58 -0.41 18.97
C GLU A 7 10.35 -0.26 18.07
N SER A 8 10.38 -0.92 16.91
CA SER A 8 9.18 -1.16 16.11
C SER A 8 8.63 -2.51 16.55
N LEU A 9 7.44 -2.52 17.14
CA LEU A 9 6.73 -3.74 17.46
C LEU A 9 5.73 -4.01 16.30
N PHE A 10 5.94 -5.11 15.61
CA PHE A 10 5.00 -5.61 14.62
C PHE A 10 4.58 -7.02 15.05
N TYR A 11 3.30 -7.19 15.35
CA TYR A 11 2.74 -8.48 15.74
C TYR A 11 1.64 -8.88 14.76
N LYS A 12 1.76 -10.10 14.23
CA LYS A 12 0.75 -10.68 13.33
C LYS A 12 0.39 -12.07 13.85
N GLN A 13 -0.83 -12.21 14.35
CA GLN A 13 -1.38 -13.51 14.76
C GLN A 13 -2.82 -13.63 14.28
N SER A 14 -3.17 -14.80 13.72
CA SER A 14 -4.56 -15.14 13.37
C SER A 14 -5.30 -14.06 12.58
N ASN A 15 -4.62 -13.45 11.58
CA ASN A 15 -5.17 -12.37 10.76
C ASN A 15 -5.41 -11.02 11.49
N VAL A 16 -4.81 -10.83 12.65
CA VAL A 16 -4.76 -9.55 13.36
C VAL A 16 -3.33 -9.01 13.28
N ILE A 17 -3.20 -7.75 12.96
CA ILE A 17 -1.92 -7.04 12.82
C ILE A 17 -1.93 -5.85 13.78
N TYR A 18 -1.04 -5.86 14.76
CA TYR A 18 -0.73 -4.68 15.55
C TYR A 18 0.60 -4.09 15.08
N ALA A 19 0.65 -2.80 14.94
CA ALA A 19 1.84 -2.06 14.52
C ALA A 19 2.09 -0.87 15.44
N CYS A 20 3.32 -0.77 15.95
CA CYS A 20 3.80 0.33 16.76
C CYS A 20 5.18 0.77 16.27
N TYR A 21 5.35 2.04 15.95
CA TYR A 21 6.60 2.60 15.41
C TYR A 21 6.94 3.90 16.11
N SER A 22 8.11 3.95 16.77
CA SER A 22 8.62 5.14 17.47
C SER A 22 9.29 6.18 16.55
N SER A 23 9.48 5.84 15.26
CA SER A 23 10.02 6.74 14.26
C SER A 23 9.20 6.69 12.98
N LEU A 24 9.30 7.72 12.13
CA LEU A 24 8.66 7.74 10.82
C LEU A 24 9.07 6.49 10.05
N THR A 25 8.07 5.70 9.67
CA THR A 25 8.27 4.42 8.97
C THR A 25 7.50 4.42 7.66
N ARG A 26 8.18 4.03 6.58
CA ARG A 26 7.56 3.80 5.27
C ARG A 26 7.37 2.30 5.08
N SER A 27 6.19 1.89 4.59
CA SER A 27 5.98 0.48 4.28
C SER A 27 6.85 0.04 3.11
N ASN A 28 7.34 -1.20 3.18
CA ASN A 28 7.98 -1.86 2.05
C ASN A 28 6.97 -2.62 1.17
N ASP A 29 5.79 -2.92 1.73
CA ASP A 29 4.71 -3.64 1.04
C ASP A 29 3.72 -2.63 0.46
N ASP A 30 3.86 -2.39 -0.82
CA ASP A 30 3.00 -1.47 -1.56
C ASP A 30 1.73 -2.17 -2.11
N PHE A 31 1.58 -3.48 -1.89
CA PHE A 31 0.48 -4.30 -2.40
C PHE A 31 -0.42 -4.83 -1.29
N ILE A 32 -1.70 -4.52 -1.35
CA ILE A 32 -2.72 -5.01 -0.42
C ILE A 32 -3.29 -6.33 -0.95
N GLU A 33 -2.88 -7.46 -0.35
CA GLU A 33 -3.31 -8.80 -0.82
C GLU A 33 -4.76 -9.14 -0.43
N ASN A 34 -5.18 -8.72 0.76
CA ASN A 34 -6.49 -9.03 1.33
C ASN A 34 -7.16 -7.74 1.80
N HIS A 35 -8.50 -7.76 1.87
CA HIS A 35 -9.20 -6.69 2.56
C HIS A 35 -8.77 -6.64 4.02
N MET A 36 -8.59 -5.44 4.55
CA MET A 36 -8.27 -5.23 5.96
C MET A 36 -9.09 -4.07 6.50
N LEU A 37 -9.49 -4.17 7.76
CA LEU A 37 -10.11 -3.07 8.49
C LEU A 37 -9.14 -2.63 9.58
N GLY A 38 -8.68 -1.40 9.52
CA GLY A 38 -7.68 -0.83 10.43
C GLY A 38 -8.22 0.33 11.23
N LEU A 39 -7.72 0.48 12.45
CA LEU A 39 -7.94 1.62 13.33
C LEU A 39 -6.59 2.25 13.66
N ILE A 40 -6.47 3.54 13.45
CA ILE A 40 -5.33 4.34 13.94
C ILE A 40 -5.58 4.67 15.40
N ILE A 41 -4.70 4.20 16.29
CA ILE A 41 -4.80 4.40 17.74
C ILE A 41 -4.07 5.69 18.14
N GLU A 42 -2.87 5.89 17.60
CA GLU A 42 -2.03 7.05 17.87
C GLU A 42 -1.18 7.41 16.63
N GLY A 43 -0.82 8.69 16.47
CA GLY A 43 -0.09 9.19 15.31
C GLY A 43 -0.93 9.34 14.06
N SER A 44 -0.27 9.47 12.89
CA SER A 44 -0.95 9.58 11.59
C SER A 44 -0.42 8.61 10.53
N LEU A 45 -1.30 8.27 9.58
CA LEU A 45 -1.04 7.42 8.42
C LEU A 45 -1.21 8.24 7.15
N THR A 46 -0.13 8.47 6.43
CA THR A 46 -0.21 9.06 5.09
C THR A 46 -0.16 7.94 4.05
N VAL A 47 -1.10 7.98 3.12
CA VAL A 47 -1.26 7.03 2.03
C VAL A 47 -1.00 7.74 0.71
N VAL A 48 -0.06 7.19 -0.06
CA VAL A 48 0.32 7.72 -1.37
C VAL A 48 -0.08 6.71 -2.44
N ASN A 49 -1.00 7.10 -3.33
CA ASN A 49 -1.43 6.32 -4.48
C ASN A 49 -1.25 7.13 -5.77
N GLY A 50 -0.17 6.86 -6.50
CA GLY A 50 0.19 7.69 -7.65
C GLY A 50 0.45 9.14 -7.23
N ASN A 51 -0.43 10.06 -7.68
CA ASN A 51 -0.36 11.48 -7.34
C ASN A 51 -1.30 11.89 -6.19
N GLU A 52 -2.12 10.97 -5.71
CA GLU A 52 -3.03 11.22 -4.58
C GLU A 52 -2.30 10.98 -3.27
N ILE A 53 -2.45 11.92 -2.34
CA ILE A 53 -1.90 11.85 -0.99
C ILE A 53 -3.05 12.16 -0.04
N LYS A 54 -3.35 11.19 0.84
CA LYS A 54 -4.35 11.35 1.90
C LYS A 54 -3.67 11.04 3.25
N THR A 55 -3.98 11.81 4.27
CA THR A 55 -3.48 11.59 5.63
C THR A 55 -4.64 11.37 6.57
N PHE A 56 -4.53 10.35 7.39
CA PHE A 56 -5.51 9.90 8.36
C PHE A 56 -4.90 9.95 9.76
N GLY A 57 -5.70 10.32 10.73
CA GLY A 57 -5.28 10.55 12.10
C GLY A 57 -5.87 9.57 13.10
N ARG A 58 -5.69 9.90 14.36
CA ARG A 58 -6.16 9.10 15.49
C ARG A 58 -7.67 8.89 15.48
N ASN A 59 -8.10 7.68 15.83
CA ASN A 59 -9.48 7.18 15.88
C ASN A 59 -10.15 6.98 14.51
N GLU A 60 -9.47 7.22 13.41
CA GLU A 60 -10.02 6.92 12.09
C GLU A 60 -9.96 5.42 11.80
N VAL A 61 -11.06 4.92 11.25
CA VAL A 61 -11.22 3.53 10.80
C VAL A 61 -11.17 3.47 9.29
N LEU A 62 -10.31 2.61 8.75
CA LEU A 62 -10.01 2.53 7.34
C LEU A 62 -10.23 1.12 6.82
N LEU A 63 -11.02 0.98 5.75
CA LEU A 63 -11.10 -0.26 4.98
C LEU A 63 -10.06 -0.24 3.86
N TYR A 64 -9.06 -1.11 3.94
CA TYR A 64 -8.05 -1.35 2.92
C TYR A 64 -8.61 -2.33 1.88
N GLN A 65 -8.58 -1.95 0.63
CA GLN A 65 -9.11 -2.78 -0.45
C GLN A 65 -8.06 -3.74 -1.01
N LYS A 66 -8.42 -5.02 -1.19
CA LYS A 66 -7.55 -6.01 -1.85
C LYS A 66 -7.19 -5.61 -3.28
N ASN A 67 -6.07 -6.10 -3.78
CA ASN A 67 -5.59 -5.89 -5.14
C ASN A 67 -5.29 -4.41 -5.47
N LYS A 68 -5.01 -3.60 -4.46
CA LYS A 68 -4.63 -2.20 -4.60
C LYS A 68 -3.15 -1.99 -4.27
N LEU A 69 -2.62 -0.90 -4.82
CA LEU A 69 -1.24 -0.46 -4.63
C LEU A 69 -1.23 0.88 -3.94
N ALA A 70 -0.53 0.99 -2.82
CA ALA A 70 -0.27 2.26 -2.15
C ALA A 70 0.97 2.18 -1.29
N ARG A 71 1.61 3.32 -1.06
CA ARG A 71 2.67 3.45 -0.07
C ARG A 71 2.08 4.03 1.21
N PHE A 72 2.47 3.43 2.33
CA PHE A 72 2.01 3.81 3.65
C PHE A 72 3.16 4.46 4.43
N ILE A 73 2.95 5.68 4.92
CA ILE A 73 3.90 6.41 5.76
C ILE A 73 3.25 6.56 7.13
N LYS A 74 3.85 5.93 8.12
CA LYS A 74 3.40 5.91 9.51
C LYS A 74 4.23 6.93 10.29
N GLN A 75 3.56 7.90 10.89
CA GLN A 75 4.22 9.01 11.55
C GLN A 75 3.83 9.09 13.02
N PRO A 76 4.80 8.98 13.95
CA PRO A 76 4.65 9.36 15.34
C PRO A 76 4.30 10.84 15.49
N GLU A 77 3.45 11.16 16.47
CA GLU A 77 3.04 12.53 16.74
C GLU A 77 3.05 12.81 18.26
N ASP A 78 3.24 14.05 18.64
CA ASP A 78 3.19 14.53 20.03
C ASP A 78 4.06 13.73 21.02
N GLY A 79 5.21 13.22 20.56
CA GLY A 79 6.13 12.42 21.36
C GLY A 79 5.64 10.99 21.63
N LYS A 80 4.54 10.57 21.00
CA LYS A 80 3.99 9.22 21.09
C LYS A 80 4.27 8.43 19.80
N PRO A 81 4.42 7.10 19.88
CA PRO A 81 4.61 6.26 18.70
C PRO A 81 3.37 6.29 17.80
N PHE A 82 3.55 5.96 16.52
CA PHE A 82 2.42 5.57 15.67
C PHE A 82 1.93 4.19 16.12
N GLU A 83 0.64 4.07 16.38
CA GLU A 83 0.02 2.79 16.74
C GLU A 83 -1.22 2.53 15.89
N SER A 84 -1.36 1.30 15.44
CA SER A 84 -2.56 0.85 14.72
C SER A 84 -2.86 -0.63 14.96
N ILE A 85 -4.13 -0.97 14.88
CA ILE A 85 -4.62 -2.35 14.87
C ILE A 85 -5.39 -2.59 13.57
N SER A 86 -5.11 -3.70 12.90
CA SER A 86 -5.80 -4.09 11.66
C SER A 86 -6.21 -5.55 11.70
N VAL A 87 -7.39 -5.83 11.16
CA VAL A 87 -7.93 -7.18 11.01
C VAL A 87 -8.00 -7.53 9.53
N VAL A 88 -7.37 -8.62 9.15
CA VAL A 88 -7.33 -9.13 7.78
C VAL A 88 -8.52 -10.04 7.54
N PHE A 89 -9.24 -9.80 6.45
CA PHE A 89 -10.31 -10.66 5.96
C PHE A 89 -9.81 -11.42 4.73
N ASP A 90 -9.38 -12.66 4.95
CA ASP A 90 -8.99 -13.54 3.84
C ASP A 90 -10.22 -13.98 3.02
N GLU A 91 -9.98 -14.40 1.80
CA GLU A 91 -11.03 -14.75 0.84
C GLU A 91 -11.87 -15.95 1.34
N THR A 92 -11.27 -16.89 2.04
CA THR A 92 -11.98 -18.05 2.62
C THR A 92 -13.02 -17.59 3.64
N PHE A 93 -12.63 -16.73 4.58
CA PHE A 93 -13.54 -16.18 5.58
C PHE A 93 -14.68 -15.38 4.94
N LEU A 94 -14.37 -14.54 3.97
CA LEU A 94 -15.39 -13.71 3.29
C LEU A 94 -16.37 -14.56 2.48
N ASN A 95 -15.90 -15.60 1.79
CA ASN A 95 -16.76 -16.54 1.07
C ASN A 95 -17.71 -17.29 2.00
N GLU A 96 -17.20 -17.83 3.12
CA GLU A 96 -18.03 -18.49 4.12
C GLU A 96 -19.07 -17.54 4.73
N TYR A 97 -18.66 -16.31 5.03
CA TYR A 97 -19.57 -15.29 5.56
C TYR A 97 -20.66 -14.93 4.55
N ALA A 98 -20.30 -14.72 3.28
CA ALA A 98 -21.27 -14.44 2.21
C ALA A 98 -22.28 -15.55 2.03
N GLN A 99 -21.84 -16.82 2.01
CA GLN A 99 -22.72 -17.97 1.90
C GLN A 99 -23.70 -18.08 3.08
N ARG A 100 -23.23 -17.94 4.32
CA ARG A 100 -24.09 -18.01 5.53
C ARG A 100 -25.14 -16.90 5.59
N ASN A 101 -24.86 -15.73 5.00
CA ASN A 101 -25.73 -14.56 5.05
C ASN A 101 -26.44 -14.27 3.72
N ASN A 102 -26.35 -15.17 2.72
CA ASN A 102 -26.90 -15.01 1.37
C ASN A 102 -26.53 -13.67 0.71
N LEU A 103 -25.26 -13.28 0.87
CA LEU A 103 -24.75 -12.03 0.29
C LEU A 103 -24.16 -12.28 -1.09
N THR A 104 -24.52 -11.41 -2.03
CA THR A 104 -23.95 -11.37 -3.38
C THR A 104 -23.40 -9.98 -3.64
N SER A 105 -22.36 -9.87 -4.45
CA SER A 105 -21.83 -8.60 -4.92
C SER A 105 -22.24 -8.34 -6.36
N THR A 106 -22.36 -7.06 -6.69
CA THR A 106 -22.43 -6.60 -8.08
C THR A 106 -21.07 -5.96 -8.38
N PRO A 107 -20.18 -6.65 -9.13
CA PRO A 107 -18.85 -6.12 -9.42
C PRO A 107 -18.94 -4.74 -10.05
N SER A 108 -18.20 -3.78 -9.53
CA SER A 108 -18.10 -2.43 -10.07
C SER A 108 -16.73 -2.22 -10.69
N GLU A 109 -16.69 -1.84 -11.98
CA GLU A 109 -15.43 -1.57 -12.68
C GLU A 109 -14.73 -0.29 -12.22
N ASN A 110 -15.41 0.58 -11.44
CA ASN A 110 -14.99 1.97 -11.19
C ASN A 110 -14.46 2.25 -9.77
N ASN A 111 -14.16 1.23 -8.98
CA ASN A 111 -13.63 1.49 -7.64
C ASN A 111 -12.10 1.62 -7.67
N PHE A 112 -11.60 2.86 -7.76
CA PHE A 112 -10.16 3.17 -7.79
C PHE A 112 -9.56 3.45 -6.41
N ASP A 113 -10.38 3.60 -5.38
CA ASP A 113 -9.89 3.93 -4.05
C ASP A 113 -9.06 2.78 -3.45
N VAL A 114 -7.97 3.13 -2.81
CA VAL A 114 -7.12 2.18 -2.08
C VAL A 114 -7.68 1.95 -0.69
N LEU A 115 -8.16 3.03 -0.07
CA LEU A 115 -8.75 3.07 1.25
C LEU A 115 -10.12 3.73 1.21
N ILE A 116 -11.02 3.21 2.03
CA ILE A 116 -12.31 3.84 2.34
C ILE A 116 -12.28 4.22 3.81
N GLU A 117 -12.46 5.50 4.10
CA GLU A 117 -12.69 5.99 5.45
C GLU A 117 -14.10 5.63 5.88
N VAL A 118 -14.21 4.94 7.02
CA VAL A 118 -15.50 4.46 7.53
C VAL A 118 -16.08 5.52 8.46
N GLN A 119 -17.10 6.21 8.00
CA GLN A 119 -17.84 7.18 8.81
C GLN A 119 -18.66 6.49 9.90
N SER A 120 -18.99 7.19 11.01
CA SER A 120 -19.76 6.64 12.14
C SER A 120 -19.20 5.32 12.69
N SER A 121 -17.87 5.25 12.81
CA SER A 121 -17.11 4.02 13.04
C SER A 121 -16.96 3.60 14.51
N ASP A 122 -17.55 4.30 15.50
CA ASP A 122 -17.38 4.03 16.93
C ASP A 122 -17.64 2.56 17.32
N PRO A 123 -18.72 1.89 16.88
CA PRO A 123 -18.93 0.48 17.19
C PRO A 123 -17.85 -0.43 16.59
N ILE A 124 -17.35 -0.07 15.40
CA ILE A 124 -16.28 -0.81 14.70
C ILE A 124 -14.95 -0.62 15.44
N ALA A 125 -14.62 0.63 15.80
CA ALA A 125 -13.42 0.95 16.57
C ALA A 125 -13.40 0.22 17.92
N ALA A 126 -14.55 0.15 18.63
CA ALA A 126 -14.68 -0.59 19.86
C ALA A 126 -14.43 -2.10 19.69
N LEU A 127 -14.88 -2.68 18.58
CA LEU A 127 -14.60 -4.09 18.26
C LEU A 127 -13.12 -4.32 17.93
N LEU A 128 -12.50 -3.42 17.14
CA LEU A 128 -11.08 -3.49 16.81
C LEU A 128 -10.19 -3.42 18.07
N ARG A 129 -10.53 -2.55 19.03
CA ARG A 129 -9.80 -2.44 20.30
C ARG A 129 -9.85 -3.71 21.15
N LYS A 130 -10.80 -4.62 20.96
CA LYS A 130 -10.82 -5.91 21.66
C LYS A 130 -9.62 -6.78 21.33
N PHE A 131 -8.99 -6.58 20.17
CA PHE A 131 -7.76 -7.28 19.79
C PHE A 131 -6.49 -6.73 20.45
N LEU A 132 -6.56 -5.63 21.20
CA LEU A 132 -5.43 -5.08 21.96
C LEU A 132 -5.23 -5.77 23.33
N VAL A 133 -6.09 -6.72 23.68
CA VAL A 133 -5.99 -7.46 24.95
C VAL A 133 -4.83 -8.45 24.88
N VAL A 134 -4.07 -8.53 25.97
CA VAL A 134 -2.83 -9.33 26.07
C VAL A 134 -3.09 -10.85 26.08
N GLU A 135 -4.32 -11.30 26.33
CA GLU A 135 -4.65 -12.71 26.33
C GLU A 135 -4.90 -13.23 24.91
N PRO A 136 -4.36 -14.41 24.55
CA PRO A 136 -4.59 -14.98 23.22
C PRO A 136 -6.08 -15.30 23.07
N LEU A 137 -6.72 -14.59 22.15
CA LEU A 137 -8.11 -14.88 21.77
C LEU A 137 -8.16 -16.26 21.08
N ASN A 138 -9.11 -17.09 21.45
CA ASN A 138 -9.31 -18.36 20.75
C ASN A 138 -9.86 -18.11 19.32
N PRO A 139 -9.66 -19.05 18.38
CA PRO A 139 -10.07 -18.89 16.98
C PRO A 139 -11.56 -18.58 16.79
N GLU A 140 -12.43 -19.17 17.59
CA GLU A 140 -13.90 -18.97 17.53
C GLU A 140 -14.26 -17.53 17.93
N HIS A 141 -13.61 -17.00 18.98
CA HIS A 141 -13.82 -15.63 19.41
C HIS A 141 -13.36 -14.64 18.35
N ILE A 142 -12.21 -14.88 17.73
CA ILE A 142 -11.71 -14.07 16.60
C ILE A 142 -12.70 -14.09 15.45
N ALA A 143 -13.20 -15.25 15.04
CA ALA A 143 -14.18 -15.38 13.97
C ALA A 143 -15.50 -14.66 14.30
N SER A 144 -15.95 -14.72 15.55
CA SER A 144 -17.13 -14.00 16.02
C SER A 144 -16.94 -12.48 15.93
N ILE A 145 -15.79 -11.94 16.37
CA ILE A 145 -15.50 -10.51 16.26
C ILE A 145 -15.41 -10.10 14.78
N LYS A 146 -14.71 -10.86 13.93
CA LYS A 146 -14.63 -10.62 12.50
C LYS A 146 -16.01 -10.55 11.83
N SER A 147 -16.90 -11.47 12.18
CA SER A 147 -18.27 -11.48 11.66
C SER A 147 -19.05 -10.22 12.06
N ARG A 148 -18.90 -9.78 13.31
CA ARG A 148 -19.53 -8.55 13.81
C ARG A 148 -18.94 -7.31 13.15
N LEU A 149 -17.62 -7.27 12.89
CA LEU A 149 -16.97 -6.18 12.15
C LEU A 149 -17.55 -6.03 10.76
N ILE A 150 -17.71 -7.14 10.01
CA ILE A 150 -18.33 -7.12 8.67
C ILE A 150 -19.78 -6.67 8.73
N SER A 151 -20.58 -7.20 9.67
CA SER A 151 -21.98 -6.83 9.82
C SER A 151 -22.15 -5.33 10.10
N ASN A 152 -21.36 -4.78 11.03
CA ASN A 152 -21.40 -3.35 11.34
C ASN A 152 -20.91 -2.51 10.13
N LEU A 153 -19.82 -2.93 9.46
CA LEU A 153 -19.27 -2.22 8.31
C LEU A 153 -20.29 -2.13 7.17
N VAL A 154 -20.95 -3.23 6.81
CA VAL A 154 -22.00 -3.25 5.78
C VAL A 154 -23.24 -2.43 6.21
N SER A 155 -23.51 -2.35 7.52
CA SER A 155 -24.64 -1.55 8.03
C SER A 155 -24.38 -0.04 7.91
N VAL A 156 -23.16 0.43 8.20
CA VAL A 156 -22.81 1.87 8.16
C VAL A 156 -22.38 2.34 6.77
N ALA A 157 -21.90 1.44 5.93
CA ALA A 157 -21.42 1.70 4.57
C ALA A 157 -21.88 0.57 3.63
N PRO A 158 -23.16 0.54 3.22
CA PRO A 158 -23.71 -0.57 2.42
C PRO A 158 -22.99 -0.84 1.10
N GLU A 159 -22.38 0.19 0.51
CA GLU A 159 -21.60 0.11 -0.73
C GLU A 159 -20.36 -0.78 -0.61
N VAL A 160 -19.82 -0.97 0.59
CA VAL A 160 -18.65 -1.83 0.79
C VAL A 160 -18.98 -3.33 0.61
N LYS A 161 -20.25 -3.71 0.61
CA LYS A 161 -20.68 -5.07 0.33
C LYS A 161 -20.17 -5.54 -1.03
N ASP A 162 -20.32 -4.72 -2.05
CA ASP A 162 -19.90 -5.07 -3.41
C ASP A 162 -18.38 -5.13 -3.56
N ILE A 163 -17.63 -4.46 -2.68
CA ILE A 163 -16.17 -4.51 -2.61
C ILE A 163 -15.70 -5.77 -1.86
N LEU A 164 -16.23 -6.01 -0.67
CA LEU A 164 -15.80 -7.10 0.21
C LEU A 164 -16.08 -8.47 -0.39
N PHE A 165 -17.21 -8.62 -1.07
CA PHE A 165 -17.68 -9.88 -1.63
C PHE A 165 -17.47 -10.02 -3.13
N ASP A 166 -16.64 -9.15 -3.74
CA ASP A 166 -16.15 -9.36 -5.10
C ASP A 166 -14.97 -10.36 -5.08
N PHE A 167 -15.29 -11.60 -5.49
CA PHE A 167 -14.32 -12.69 -5.63
C PHE A 167 -13.80 -12.85 -7.05
N SER A 168 -14.10 -11.91 -7.93
CA SER A 168 -13.61 -11.93 -9.31
C SER A 168 -12.10 -11.73 -9.38
N LYS A 169 -11.47 -12.31 -10.39
CA LYS A 169 -10.07 -12.03 -10.69
C LYS A 169 -9.96 -10.67 -11.39
N PRO A 170 -8.81 -9.96 -11.22
CA PRO A 170 -8.60 -8.71 -11.94
C PRO A 170 -8.82 -8.87 -13.45
N TRP A 171 -9.51 -7.92 -14.04
CA TRP A 171 -9.76 -7.86 -15.47
C TRP A 171 -8.50 -7.58 -16.28
N LYS A 172 -8.50 -7.96 -17.55
CA LYS A 172 -7.40 -7.64 -18.46
C LYS A 172 -7.44 -6.14 -18.81
N ILE A 173 -6.57 -5.37 -18.15
CA ILE A 173 -6.47 -3.91 -18.34
C ILE A 173 -5.34 -3.54 -19.32
N ASP A 174 -5.33 -2.30 -19.79
CA ASP A 174 -4.25 -1.77 -20.62
C ASP A 174 -2.94 -1.67 -19.80
N LEU A 175 -1.86 -2.24 -20.35
CA LEU A 175 -0.56 -2.27 -19.69
C LEU A 175 0.10 -0.90 -19.63
N GLU A 176 -0.07 -0.08 -20.67
CA GLU A 176 0.67 1.17 -20.76
C GLU A 176 0.26 2.18 -19.69
N PRO A 177 -1.01 2.54 -19.50
CA PRO A 177 -1.45 3.40 -18.43
C PRO A 177 -1.14 2.82 -17.04
N PHE A 178 -1.36 1.50 -16.88
CA PHE A 178 -1.09 0.83 -15.60
C PHE A 178 0.38 0.91 -15.21
N MET A 179 1.29 0.56 -16.12
CA MET A 179 2.72 0.55 -15.83
C MET A 179 3.29 1.96 -15.65
N ASN A 180 2.83 2.94 -16.44
CA ASN A 180 3.25 4.34 -16.28
C ASN A 180 2.81 4.94 -14.93
N ARG A 181 1.70 4.50 -14.36
CA ARG A 181 1.25 4.91 -13.02
C ARG A 181 2.02 4.20 -11.90
N ASN A 182 2.40 2.93 -12.12
CA ASN A 182 2.80 2.02 -11.03
C ASN A 182 4.28 1.59 -11.06
N PHE A 183 5.13 2.11 -11.95
CA PHE A 183 6.54 1.69 -12.08
C PHE A 183 7.39 1.96 -10.83
N ARG A 184 6.95 2.86 -9.94
CA ARG A 184 7.64 3.17 -8.69
C ARG A 184 7.47 2.10 -7.62
N TYR A 185 6.41 1.27 -7.71
CA TYR A 185 6.18 0.19 -6.75
C TYR A 185 7.11 -1.00 -6.99
N SER A 186 7.69 -1.53 -5.89
CA SER A 186 8.64 -2.67 -5.98
C SER A 186 7.89 -3.99 -5.95
N LEU A 187 7.36 -4.39 -7.10
CA LEU A 187 6.56 -5.60 -7.24
C LEU A 187 7.24 -6.65 -8.14
N PRO A 188 7.14 -7.94 -7.79
CA PRO A 188 7.55 -9.01 -8.68
C PRO A 188 6.66 -9.08 -9.92
N ALA A 189 7.20 -9.59 -11.02
CA ALA A 189 6.49 -9.67 -12.30
C ALA A 189 5.19 -10.48 -12.22
N GLU A 190 5.12 -11.47 -11.34
CA GLU A 190 3.94 -12.28 -11.06
C GLU A 190 2.78 -11.45 -10.53
N LYS A 191 3.05 -10.51 -9.61
CA LYS A 191 2.04 -9.59 -9.06
C LYS A 191 1.57 -8.59 -10.11
N LEU A 192 2.48 -8.04 -10.93
CA LEU A 192 2.11 -7.16 -12.05
C LEU A 192 1.26 -7.90 -13.08
N ALA A 193 1.59 -9.16 -13.38
CA ALA A 193 0.79 -10.00 -14.28
C ALA A 193 -0.62 -10.19 -13.71
N TYR A 194 -0.74 -10.58 -12.45
CA TYR A 194 -2.02 -10.78 -11.76
C TYR A 194 -2.88 -9.50 -11.79
N LEU A 195 -2.32 -8.36 -11.37
CA LEU A 195 -3.02 -7.07 -11.32
C LEU A 195 -3.49 -6.57 -12.70
N THR A 196 -2.86 -7.04 -13.76
CA THR A 196 -3.24 -6.70 -15.14
C THR A 196 -4.11 -7.77 -15.80
N GLY A 197 -4.63 -8.74 -15.04
CA GLY A 197 -5.50 -9.81 -15.52
C GLY A 197 -4.81 -10.77 -16.50
N ARG A 198 -3.54 -11.07 -16.26
CA ARG A 198 -2.71 -11.90 -17.16
C ARG A 198 -1.99 -13.00 -16.41
N SER A 199 -1.72 -14.13 -17.08
CA SER A 199 -0.67 -15.05 -16.64
C SER A 199 0.71 -14.40 -16.82
N LEU A 200 1.71 -14.84 -16.06
CA LEU A 200 3.08 -14.33 -16.17
C LEU A 200 3.64 -14.40 -17.60
N ALA A 201 3.38 -15.52 -18.30
CA ALA A 201 3.83 -15.71 -19.68
C ALA A 201 3.17 -14.70 -20.64
N THR A 202 1.85 -14.52 -20.50
CA THR A 202 1.09 -13.53 -21.28
C THR A 202 1.54 -12.10 -20.97
N PHE A 203 1.76 -11.78 -19.70
CA PHE A 203 2.26 -10.48 -19.29
C PHE A 203 3.61 -10.17 -19.92
N LYS A 204 4.60 -11.07 -19.82
CA LYS A 204 5.93 -10.87 -20.42
C LYS A 204 5.87 -10.67 -21.94
N ARG A 205 5.02 -11.45 -22.64
CA ARG A 205 4.84 -11.37 -24.09
C ARG A 205 4.19 -10.03 -24.47
N ASP A 206 3.07 -9.69 -23.84
CA ASP A 206 2.31 -8.47 -24.14
C ASP A 206 3.15 -7.24 -23.77
N PHE A 207 3.87 -7.28 -22.64
CA PHE A 207 4.78 -6.22 -22.21
C PHE A 207 5.89 -5.95 -23.24
N LYS A 208 6.55 -7.02 -23.74
CA LYS A 208 7.57 -6.89 -24.78
C LYS A 208 7.01 -6.31 -26.07
N LYS A 209 5.74 -6.67 -26.42
CA LYS A 209 5.05 -6.12 -27.59
C LYS A 209 4.81 -4.61 -27.43
N THR A 210 4.31 -4.17 -26.26
CA THR A 210 3.97 -2.77 -25.98
C THR A 210 5.22 -1.90 -25.78
N PHE A 211 6.12 -2.29 -24.90
CA PHE A 211 7.25 -1.45 -24.47
C PHE A 211 8.58 -1.77 -25.18
N LYS A 212 8.62 -2.75 -26.08
CA LYS A 212 9.85 -3.21 -26.78
C LYS A 212 11.00 -3.61 -25.86
N SER A 213 10.71 -3.89 -24.58
CA SER A 213 11.66 -4.19 -23.53
C SER A 213 11.11 -5.23 -22.56
N ALA A 214 11.99 -5.87 -21.78
CA ALA A 214 11.56 -6.72 -20.67
C ALA A 214 11.06 -5.86 -19.49
N PRO A 215 10.08 -6.34 -18.68
CA PRO A 215 9.48 -5.57 -17.59
C PRO A 215 10.50 -4.94 -16.63
N GLY A 216 11.41 -5.74 -16.08
CA GLY A 216 12.41 -5.25 -15.10
C GLY A 216 13.35 -4.19 -15.68
N ARG A 217 13.77 -4.35 -16.95
CA ARG A 217 14.63 -3.35 -17.60
C ARG A 217 13.87 -2.03 -17.83
N TRP A 218 12.65 -2.12 -18.30
CA TRP A 218 11.81 -0.94 -18.53
C TRP A 218 11.51 -0.19 -17.23
N ILE A 219 11.12 -0.91 -16.17
CA ILE A 219 10.85 -0.34 -14.84
C ILE A 219 12.10 0.39 -14.32
N GLN A 220 13.28 -0.26 -14.40
CA GLN A 220 14.52 0.36 -13.96
C GLN A 220 14.84 1.62 -14.75
N SER A 221 14.69 1.59 -16.09
CA SER A 221 14.91 2.79 -16.94
C SER A 221 13.97 3.92 -16.55
N LYS A 222 12.67 3.64 -16.37
CA LYS A 222 11.68 4.63 -15.97
C LYS A 222 11.98 5.28 -14.62
N ARG A 223 12.39 4.48 -13.64
CA ARG A 223 12.81 4.99 -12.32
C ARG A 223 14.04 5.89 -12.42
N LEU A 224 14.99 5.53 -13.26
CA LEU A 224 16.20 6.33 -13.45
C LEU A 224 15.94 7.63 -14.25
N GLU A 225 15.07 7.59 -15.27
CA GLU A 225 14.61 8.77 -15.99
C GLU A 225 13.91 9.77 -15.06
N GLU A 226 13.02 9.26 -14.21
CA GLU A 226 12.34 10.07 -13.18
C GLU A 226 13.32 10.63 -12.15
N ALA A 227 14.31 9.83 -11.71
CA ALA A 227 15.37 10.29 -10.82
C ALA A 227 16.16 11.45 -11.43
N TYR A 228 16.52 11.32 -12.71
CA TYR A 228 17.22 12.38 -13.43
C TYR A 228 16.41 13.68 -13.42
N PHE A 229 15.12 13.61 -13.77
CA PHE A 229 14.20 14.74 -13.75
C PHE A 229 14.12 15.38 -12.36
N LEU A 230 13.93 14.58 -11.30
CA LEU A 230 13.81 15.08 -9.94
C LEU A 230 15.09 15.75 -9.43
N ILE A 231 16.26 15.24 -9.80
CA ILE A 231 17.55 15.81 -9.42
C ILE A 231 17.83 17.06 -10.25
N TYR A 232 17.77 16.96 -11.58
CA TYR A 232 18.16 18.03 -12.50
C TYR A 232 17.17 19.20 -12.49
N ASP A 233 15.86 18.92 -12.67
CA ASP A 233 14.83 19.96 -12.82
C ASP A 233 14.23 20.42 -11.48
N ARG A 234 14.19 19.54 -10.45
CA ARG A 234 13.57 19.83 -9.16
C ARG A 234 14.58 20.01 -8.02
N GLY A 235 15.87 19.84 -8.26
CA GLY A 235 16.92 20.01 -7.26
C GLY A 235 16.85 19.03 -6.08
N LYS A 236 16.15 17.91 -6.25
CA LYS A 236 16.03 16.91 -5.19
C LYS A 236 17.34 16.17 -4.97
N LYS A 237 17.67 15.84 -3.72
CA LYS A 237 18.85 15.04 -3.43
C LYS A 237 18.59 13.56 -3.67
N PRO A 238 19.58 12.79 -4.16
CA PRO A 238 19.46 11.35 -4.37
C PRO A 238 18.93 10.58 -3.15
N VAL A 239 19.38 10.96 -1.94
CA VAL A 239 18.99 10.33 -0.67
C VAL A 239 17.52 10.53 -0.32
N ASP A 240 16.89 11.59 -0.81
CA ASP A 240 15.49 11.91 -0.52
C ASP A 240 14.52 11.18 -1.45
N ILE A 241 14.98 10.70 -2.61
CA ILE A 241 14.11 10.21 -3.69
C ILE A 241 14.24 8.70 -3.98
N TYR A 242 15.37 8.06 -3.62
CA TYR A 242 15.62 6.68 -4.07
C TYR A 242 14.56 5.68 -3.59
N LEU A 243 14.08 5.80 -2.35
CA LEU A 243 13.01 4.97 -1.82
C LEU A 243 11.68 5.22 -2.54
N ASP A 244 11.36 6.48 -2.81
CA ASP A 244 10.12 6.87 -3.51
C ASP A 244 10.10 6.40 -4.96
N LEU A 245 11.27 6.14 -5.53
CA LEU A 245 11.44 5.57 -6.86
C LEU A 245 11.51 4.03 -6.86
N GLY A 246 11.36 3.39 -5.70
CA GLY A 246 11.32 1.94 -5.56
C GLY A 246 12.69 1.26 -5.54
N PHE A 247 13.76 1.98 -5.19
CA PHE A 247 15.07 1.37 -4.93
C PHE A 247 15.19 0.97 -3.46
N GLU A 248 15.69 -0.21 -3.18
CA GLU A 248 15.82 -0.75 -1.82
C GLU A 248 16.94 -0.06 -1.02
N SER A 249 17.98 0.43 -1.70
CA SER A 249 19.11 1.10 -1.07
C SER A 249 19.69 2.22 -1.94
N ILE A 250 20.30 3.21 -1.27
CA ILE A 250 21.00 4.29 -1.95
C ILE A 250 22.21 3.80 -2.76
N SER A 251 22.84 2.71 -2.32
CA SER A 251 23.97 2.09 -3.02
C SER A 251 23.53 1.47 -4.34
N HIS A 252 22.43 0.69 -4.34
CA HIS A 252 21.85 0.11 -5.55
C HIS A 252 21.40 1.21 -6.52
N PHE A 253 20.70 2.24 -6.02
CA PHE A 253 20.33 3.41 -6.81
C PHE A 253 21.52 4.08 -7.48
N SER A 254 22.56 4.42 -6.70
CA SER A 254 23.74 5.14 -7.18
C SER A 254 24.50 4.36 -8.25
N TYR A 255 24.66 3.05 -8.05
CA TYR A 255 25.25 2.16 -9.03
C TYR A 255 24.44 2.12 -10.34
N ALA A 256 23.14 1.90 -10.24
CA ALA A 256 22.25 1.84 -11.39
C ALA A 256 22.21 3.17 -12.16
N PHE A 257 22.16 4.31 -11.46
CA PHE A 257 22.16 5.63 -12.04
C PHE A 257 23.47 5.90 -12.81
N LYS A 258 24.61 5.65 -12.18
CA LYS A 258 25.94 5.79 -12.83
C LYS A 258 26.07 4.90 -14.06
N LYS A 259 25.60 3.65 -13.97
CA LYS A 259 25.63 2.70 -15.10
C LYS A 259 24.77 3.16 -16.28
N PHE A 260 23.63 3.79 -15.99
CA PHE A 260 22.65 4.22 -17.00
C PHE A 260 23.04 5.56 -17.66
N PHE A 261 23.46 6.56 -16.86
CA PHE A 261 23.77 7.91 -17.34
C PHE A 261 25.28 8.22 -17.48
N GLY A 262 26.16 7.32 -17.03
CA GLY A 262 27.61 7.56 -17.06
C GLY A 262 28.14 8.51 -15.98
N ILE A 263 27.26 9.14 -15.20
CA ILE A 263 27.57 10.14 -14.16
C ILE A 263 26.96 9.73 -12.82
N ASN A 264 27.63 10.05 -11.71
CA ASN A 264 27.06 9.86 -10.38
C ASN A 264 25.87 10.79 -10.16
N ALA A 265 24.78 10.30 -9.58
CA ALA A 265 23.59 11.09 -9.25
C ALA A 265 23.89 12.33 -8.40
N SER A 266 24.83 12.20 -7.44
CA SER A 266 25.27 13.34 -6.60
C SER A 266 26.12 14.40 -7.31
N LYS A 267 26.60 14.10 -8.53
CA LYS A 267 27.36 15.04 -9.36
C LYS A 267 26.55 15.61 -10.52
N LEU A 268 25.28 15.21 -10.65
CA LEU A 268 24.38 15.77 -11.66
C LEU A 268 24.12 17.24 -11.29
N PRO A 269 24.38 18.20 -12.19
CA PRO A 269 24.09 19.60 -11.92
C PRO A 269 22.57 19.80 -11.80
N THR A 270 22.16 20.74 -10.98
CA THR A 270 20.77 21.20 -10.95
C THR A 270 20.57 22.30 -11.97
N LYS A 271 19.41 22.34 -12.62
CA LYS A 271 19.05 23.40 -13.54
C LYS A 271 19.02 24.73 -12.76
N THR A 272 19.94 25.64 -13.05
CA THR A 272 19.93 26.97 -12.47
C THR A 272 18.72 27.73 -13.02
N VAL A 273 17.76 28.04 -12.14
CA VAL A 273 16.65 28.94 -12.51
C VAL A 273 17.26 30.32 -12.59
N GLU A 274 17.55 30.78 -13.78
CA GLU A 274 17.78 32.24 -14.00
C GLU A 274 16.46 32.94 -13.68
N LEU A 275 16.38 33.54 -12.52
CA LEU A 275 15.37 34.54 -12.21
C LEU A 275 15.65 35.72 -13.12
N LYS A 276 14.94 35.78 -14.26
CA LYS A 276 14.86 37.03 -15.01
C LYS A 276 14.16 38.05 -14.13
N GLY A 277 14.95 39.02 -13.66
CA GLY A 277 14.49 40.21 -12.95
C GLY A 277 13.59 41.09 -13.81
#